data_dc4666ecc817c5251e4d26571a4056ff
#
_entry.id   dc4666ecc817c5251e4d26571a4056ff
#
_cell.length_a   1.000
_cell.length_b   1.000
_cell.length_c   1.000
_cell.angle_alpha   90.00
_cell.angle_beta   90.00
_cell.angle_gamma   90.00
#
_symmetry.space_group_name_H-M   'P 1'
#
loop_
_entity.id
_entity.type
_entity.pdbx_description
1 polymer ?
#
loop_
_entity_poly.entity_id
_entity_poly.type
_entity_poly.pdbx_seq_one_letter_code
_entity_poly.pdbx_strand_id
1 'polypeptide(L)'
;MICRLLGVPHADVPEIRGWTDEIIASVDLTPGSDEEGRRATGLEARQAMGAYLGDLADKRRDDPADDMLSALVHDSGPDGPLTKTELMATATLLLIAGHETTVNLITNGVLTLLRRPAAFRQLREHPELMPGAVEELLRYEPPVHLLPQRTPLADVEVSDVTIPRGVPLILVLASGNRDPRRFDHPDRFDPARQDNQHFGFGSGVHNCFGAPLARLEAQLALRAALPRIEGFQLTEDPPPYRRSPILRGPRHLRIERVSGP
;
A
#
# COMPACT_ATOMS: atom_id res chain seq x y z
N MET A 1 -5.92 10.31 -3.97
CA MET A 1 -5.52 10.19 -5.41
C MET A 1 -6.34 9.12 -6.13
N ILE A 2 -6.33 7.86 -5.69
CA ILE A 2 -7.00 6.75 -6.41
C ILE A 2 -8.49 6.98 -6.68
N CYS A 3 -9.26 7.53 -5.73
CA CYS A 3 -10.66 7.89 -5.93
C CYS A 3 -10.83 8.86 -7.10
N ARG A 4 -9.97 9.89 -7.20
CA ARG A 4 -10.01 10.86 -8.30
C ARG A 4 -9.67 10.21 -9.64
N LEU A 5 -8.70 9.30 -9.69
CA LEU A 5 -8.33 8.58 -10.91
C LEU A 5 -9.48 7.69 -11.40
N LEU A 6 -10.23 7.09 -10.48
CA LEU A 6 -11.41 6.28 -10.81
C LEU A 6 -12.68 7.11 -11.04
N GLY A 7 -12.61 8.44 -10.99
CA GLY A 7 -13.76 9.30 -11.22
C GLY A 7 -14.78 9.32 -10.08
N VAL A 8 -14.39 8.87 -8.86
CA VAL A 8 -15.24 8.93 -7.66
C VAL A 8 -15.42 10.39 -7.25
N PRO A 9 -16.66 10.89 -7.11
CA PRO A 9 -16.95 12.22 -6.62
C PRO A 9 -16.32 12.47 -5.25
N HIS A 10 -15.82 13.68 -5.03
CA HIS A 10 -15.15 14.02 -3.76
C HIS A 10 -16.07 13.86 -2.54
N ALA A 11 -17.37 14.09 -2.72
CA ALA A 11 -18.36 13.93 -1.66
C ALA A 11 -18.48 12.49 -1.16
N ASP A 12 -18.20 11.50 -2.03
CA ASP A 12 -18.38 10.08 -1.74
C ASP A 12 -17.09 9.43 -1.16
N VAL A 13 -15.97 10.16 -1.15
CA VAL A 13 -14.69 9.68 -0.63
C VAL A 13 -14.76 9.19 0.83
N PRO A 14 -15.49 9.84 1.76
CA PRO A 14 -15.63 9.33 3.13
C PRO A 14 -16.29 7.95 3.21
N GLU A 15 -17.30 7.69 2.39
CA GLU A 15 -18.00 6.40 2.33
C GLU A 15 -17.10 5.30 1.78
N ILE A 16 -16.41 5.57 0.67
CA ILE A 16 -15.40 4.69 0.10
C ILE A 16 -14.32 4.32 1.13
N ARG A 17 -13.89 5.29 1.92
CA ARG A 17 -12.92 5.07 3.00
C ARG A 17 -13.47 4.13 4.07
N GLY A 18 -14.72 4.32 4.48
CA GLY A 18 -15.39 3.43 5.44
C GLY A 18 -15.38 1.97 4.96
N TRP A 19 -15.82 1.72 3.74
CA TRP A 19 -15.80 0.38 3.15
C TRP A 19 -14.38 -0.19 3.04
N THR A 20 -13.39 0.63 2.67
CA THR A 20 -11.99 0.19 2.59
C THR A 20 -11.47 -0.25 3.96
N ASP A 21 -11.75 0.51 5.02
CA ASP A 21 -11.34 0.19 6.39
C ASP A 21 -11.98 -1.14 6.86
N GLU A 22 -13.25 -1.39 6.56
CA GLU A 22 -13.97 -2.63 6.88
C GLU A 22 -13.40 -3.83 6.11
N ILE A 23 -13.13 -3.68 4.82
CA ILE A 23 -12.53 -4.72 3.98
C ILE A 23 -11.14 -5.10 4.51
N ILE A 24 -10.32 -4.12 4.88
CA ILE A 24 -8.98 -4.35 5.43
C ILE A 24 -9.08 -5.03 6.80
N ALA A 25 -10.02 -4.60 7.65
CA ALA A 25 -10.25 -5.24 8.95
C ALA A 25 -10.69 -6.71 8.81
N SER A 26 -11.39 -7.07 7.73
CA SER A 26 -11.86 -8.44 7.49
C SER A 26 -10.72 -9.45 7.22
N VAL A 27 -9.57 -8.98 6.79
CA VAL A 27 -8.37 -9.82 6.54
C VAL A 27 -7.36 -9.77 7.68
N ASP A 28 -7.71 -9.18 8.81
CA ASP A 28 -6.88 -9.15 10.01
C ASP A 28 -6.81 -10.55 10.65
N LEU A 29 -5.59 -11.02 10.87
CA LEU A 29 -5.31 -12.34 11.45
C LEU A 29 -5.11 -12.30 12.98
N THR A 30 -5.57 -11.24 13.65
CA THR A 30 -5.39 -11.10 15.11
C THR A 30 -6.17 -12.18 15.87
N PRO A 31 -5.51 -13.05 16.64
CA PRO A 31 -6.17 -14.08 17.42
C PRO A 31 -7.13 -13.48 18.48
N GLY A 32 -8.24 -14.17 18.75
CA GLY A 32 -9.17 -13.84 19.85
C GLY A 32 -10.11 -12.67 19.57
N SER A 33 -10.16 -12.15 18.32
CA SER A 33 -11.15 -11.17 17.88
C SER A 33 -12.32 -11.87 17.18
N ASP A 34 -13.46 -11.19 17.10
CA ASP A 34 -14.64 -11.68 16.35
C ASP A 34 -14.31 -11.77 14.85
N GLU A 35 -13.77 -12.91 14.43
CA GLU A 35 -13.35 -13.17 13.05
C GLU A 35 -14.56 -13.28 12.12
N GLU A 36 -15.61 -13.94 12.56
CA GLU A 36 -16.83 -14.17 11.76
C GLU A 36 -17.56 -12.86 11.50
N GLY A 37 -17.75 -12.03 12.52
CA GLY A 37 -18.36 -10.70 12.38
C GLY A 37 -17.56 -9.79 11.46
N ARG A 38 -16.23 -9.77 11.60
CA ARG A 38 -15.38 -8.97 10.70
C ARG A 38 -15.43 -9.46 9.25
N ARG A 39 -15.47 -10.77 9.03
CA ARG A 39 -15.59 -11.33 7.67
C ARG A 39 -16.93 -10.96 7.04
N ALA A 40 -18.03 -11.04 7.83
CA ALA A 40 -19.34 -10.64 7.37
C ALA A 40 -19.38 -9.15 6.98
N THR A 41 -18.93 -8.26 7.87
CA THR A 41 -18.87 -6.81 7.62
C THR A 41 -17.98 -6.49 6.39
N GLY A 42 -16.84 -7.14 6.26
CA GLY A 42 -15.96 -6.95 5.10
C GLY A 42 -16.56 -7.46 3.79
N LEU A 43 -17.40 -8.49 3.83
CA LEU A 43 -18.13 -8.96 2.65
C LEU A 43 -19.21 -7.96 2.24
N GLU A 44 -19.99 -7.45 3.19
CA GLU A 44 -20.99 -6.40 2.96
C GLU A 44 -20.35 -5.14 2.37
N ALA A 45 -19.24 -4.69 2.93
CA ALA A 45 -18.48 -3.55 2.42
C ALA A 45 -17.97 -3.75 0.98
N ARG A 46 -17.50 -4.96 0.65
CA ARG A 46 -17.11 -5.31 -0.74
C ARG A 46 -18.30 -5.27 -1.70
N GLN A 47 -19.44 -5.77 -1.28
CA GLN A 47 -20.66 -5.76 -2.08
C GLN A 47 -21.13 -4.33 -2.31
N ALA A 48 -21.19 -3.50 -1.26
CA ALA A 48 -21.55 -2.09 -1.35
C ALA A 48 -20.63 -1.31 -2.28
N MET A 49 -19.31 -1.45 -2.09
CA MET A 49 -18.29 -0.83 -2.96
C MET A 49 -18.43 -1.29 -4.41
N GLY A 50 -18.62 -2.60 -4.62
CA GLY A 50 -18.82 -3.16 -5.97
C GLY A 50 -20.08 -2.61 -6.63
N ALA A 51 -21.21 -2.52 -5.93
CA ALA A 51 -22.46 -1.95 -6.42
C ALA A 51 -22.27 -0.47 -6.79
N TYR A 52 -21.69 0.34 -5.90
CA TYR A 52 -21.39 1.74 -6.14
C TYR A 52 -20.53 1.95 -7.40
N LEU A 53 -19.45 1.19 -7.53
CA LEU A 53 -18.56 1.27 -8.71
C LEU A 53 -19.26 0.77 -9.98
N GLY A 54 -20.17 -0.20 -9.87
CA GLY A 54 -21.01 -0.66 -10.97
C GLY A 54 -21.95 0.42 -11.46
N ASP A 55 -22.63 1.12 -10.55
CA ASP A 55 -23.52 2.23 -10.88
C ASP A 55 -22.77 3.43 -11.49
N LEU A 56 -21.56 3.70 -10.97
CA LEU A 56 -20.70 4.73 -11.53
C LEU A 56 -20.23 4.36 -12.94
N ALA A 57 -19.88 3.08 -13.16
CA ALA A 57 -19.49 2.58 -14.48
C ALA A 57 -20.64 2.64 -15.50
N ASP A 58 -21.86 2.34 -15.07
CA ASP A 58 -23.05 2.48 -15.95
C ASP A 58 -23.26 3.96 -16.35
N LYS A 59 -23.09 4.90 -15.44
CA LYS A 59 -23.12 6.34 -15.77
C LYS A 59 -22.01 6.73 -16.75
N ARG A 60 -20.79 6.17 -16.59
CA ARG A 60 -19.65 6.45 -17.49
C ARG A 60 -19.83 5.83 -18.87
N ARG A 61 -20.66 4.80 -19.00
CA ARG A 61 -21.00 4.24 -20.32
C ARG A 61 -21.80 5.23 -21.17
N ASP A 62 -22.71 5.96 -20.52
CA ASP A 62 -23.59 6.90 -21.20
C ASP A 62 -22.96 8.31 -21.29
N ASP A 63 -22.16 8.71 -20.30
CA ASP A 63 -21.51 10.00 -20.18
C ASP A 63 -20.04 9.84 -19.76
N PRO A 64 -19.13 9.58 -20.72
CA PRO A 64 -17.70 9.37 -20.45
C PRO A 64 -17.05 10.64 -19.88
N ALA A 65 -16.12 10.42 -18.91
CA ALA A 65 -15.29 11.47 -18.33
C ALA A 65 -13.80 11.16 -18.51
N ASP A 66 -12.96 12.12 -18.21
CA ASP A 66 -11.48 11.92 -18.19
C ASP A 66 -11.07 11.23 -16.90
N ASP A 67 -11.46 9.94 -16.77
CA ASP A 67 -11.13 9.10 -15.64
C ASP A 67 -10.86 7.63 -16.06
N MET A 68 -10.20 6.89 -15.17
CA MET A 68 -9.82 5.50 -15.43
C MET A 68 -11.04 4.58 -15.57
N LEU A 69 -12.14 4.87 -14.86
CA LEU A 69 -13.35 4.05 -14.95
C LEU A 69 -13.98 4.16 -16.34
N SER A 70 -14.04 5.38 -16.90
CA SER A 70 -14.46 5.60 -18.30
C SER A 70 -13.57 4.86 -19.28
N ALA A 71 -12.25 4.89 -19.08
CA ALA A 71 -11.32 4.13 -19.91
C ALA A 71 -11.60 2.63 -19.84
N LEU A 72 -11.78 2.06 -18.64
CA LEU A 72 -12.09 0.65 -18.45
C LEU A 72 -13.43 0.22 -19.06
N VAL A 73 -14.44 1.09 -19.02
CA VAL A 73 -15.79 0.83 -19.58
C VAL A 73 -15.76 0.76 -21.09
N HIS A 74 -14.92 1.58 -21.74
CA HIS A 74 -14.86 1.70 -23.20
C HIS A 74 -13.69 0.95 -23.84
N ASP A 75 -12.81 0.34 -23.01
CA ASP A 75 -11.71 -0.47 -23.52
C ASP A 75 -12.22 -1.79 -24.09
N SER A 76 -11.71 -2.12 -25.27
CA SER A 76 -11.98 -3.37 -25.97
C SER A 76 -10.70 -4.18 -26.13
N GLY A 77 -9.93 -4.37 -25.06
CA GLY A 77 -8.66 -5.09 -25.08
C GLY A 77 -8.61 -6.32 -25.99
N PRO A 78 -7.47 -6.99 -26.12
CA PRO A 78 -7.30 -8.12 -27.06
C PRO A 78 -8.29 -9.26 -26.84
N ASP A 79 -8.80 -9.40 -25.60
CA ASP A 79 -9.77 -10.44 -25.23
C ASP A 79 -11.23 -9.93 -25.24
N GLY A 80 -11.47 -8.72 -25.73
CA GLY A 80 -12.77 -8.07 -25.77
C GLY A 80 -13.04 -7.17 -24.54
N PRO A 81 -14.24 -6.55 -24.46
CA PRO A 81 -14.60 -5.67 -23.35
C PRO A 81 -14.78 -6.47 -22.05
N LEU A 82 -14.44 -5.84 -20.92
CA LEU A 82 -14.70 -6.42 -19.60
C LEU A 82 -16.20 -6.65 -19.39
N THR A 83 -16.56 -7.80 -18.86
CA THR A 83 -17.91 -8.01 -18.34
C THR A 83 -18.17 -7.08 -17.15
N LYS A 84 -19.44 -6.82 -16.83
CA LYS A 84 -19.78 -5.98 -15.65
C LYS A 84 -19.12 -6.50 -14.36
N THR A 85 -19.07 -7.81 -14.16
CA THR A 85 -18.44 -8.43 -12.99
C THR A 85 -16.93 -8.19 -12.96
N GLU A 86 -16.24 -8.38 -14.09
CA GLU A 86 -14.80 -8.12 -14.18
C GLU A 86 -14.46 -6.65 -13.99
N LEU A 87 -15.26 -5.75 -14.54
CA LEU A 87 -15.12 -4.31 -14.37
C LEU A 87 -15.25 -3.92 -12.88
N MET A 88 -16.31 -4.39 -12.21
CA MET A 88 -16.52 -4.13 -10.78
C MET A 88 -15.39 -4.70 -9.94
N ALA A 89 -14.95 -5.92 -10.22
CA ALA A 89 -13.83 -6.55 -9.50
C ALA A 89 -12.52 -5.78 -9.70
N THR A 90 -12.24 -5.37 -10.92
CA THR A 90 -11.03 -4.59 -11.27
C THR A 90 -11.06 -3.21 -10.60
N ALA A 91 -12.15 -2.46 -10.70
CA ALA A 91 -12.28 -1.16 -10.09
C ALA A 91 -12.17 -1.23 -8.55
N THR A 92 -12.82 -2.23 -7.93
CA THR A 92 -12.72 -2.49 -6.48
C THR A 92 -11.28 -2.82 -6.07
N LEU A 93 -10.59 -3.68 -6.83
CA LEU A 93 -9.20 -4.03 -6.57
C LEU A 93 -8.29 -2.79 -6.65
N LEU A 94 -8.44 -1.98 -7.69
CA LEU A 94 -7.67 -0.74 -7.87
C LEU A 94 -7.83 0.21 -6.69
N LEU A 95 -9.06 0.38 -6.22
CA LEU A 95 -9.39 1.28 -5.14
C LEU A 95 -8.78 0.81 -3.81
N ILE A 96 -8.99 -0.46 -3.44
CA ILE A 96 -8.46 -1.04 -2.20
C ILE A 96 -6.93 -1.03 -2.22
N ALA A 97 -6.32 -1.51 -3.30
CA ALA A 97 -4.86 -1.63 -3.40
C ALA A 97 -4.16 -0.26 -3.43
N GLY A 98 -4.77 0.73 -4.08
CA GLY A 98 -4.18 2.07 -4.23
C GLY A 98 -4.40 3.01 -3.04
N HIS A 99 -5.30 2.69 -2.11
CA HIS A 99 -5.59 3.57 -0.98
C HIS A 99 -4.65 3.32 0.21
N GLU A 100 -4.82 2.21 0.89
CA GLU A 100 -4.19 1.97 2.20
C GLU A 100 -2.67 1.79 2.11
N THR A 101 -2.18 1.13 1.07
CA THR A 101 -0.75 0.89 0.90
C THR A 101 0.04 2.18 0.73
N THR A 102 -0.46 3.11 -0.06
CA THR A 102 0.18 4.42 -0.28
C THR A 102 0.09 5.31 0.96
N VAL A 103 -1.05 5.30 1.67
CA VAL A 103 -1.18 6.00 2.96
C VAL A 103 -0.14 5.48 3.96
N ASN A 104 0.00 4.16 4.08
CA ASN A 104 0.98 3.56 4.98
C ASN A 104 2.43 3.86 4.54
N LEU A 105 2.73 3.86 3.24
CA LEU A 105 4.06 4.23 2.74
C LEU A 105 4.45 5.66 3.15
N ILE A 106 3.55 6.61 2.96
CA ILE A 106 3.79 8.01 3.32
C ILE A 106 3.92 8.16 4.84
N THR A 107 3.02 7.54 5.62
CA THR A 107 3.02 7.64 7.08
C THR A 107 4.24 6.95 7.69
N ASN A 108 4.61 5.76 7.21
CA ASN A 108 5.85 5.07 7.61
C ASN A 108 7.08 5.89 7.23
N GLY A 109 7.04 6.57 6.09
CA GLY A 109 8.10 7.49 5.65
C GLY A 109 8.28 8.65 6.62
N VAL A 110 7.21 9.35 6.98
CA VAL A 110 7.24 10.44 7.97
C VAL A 110 7.75 9.92 9.31
N LEU A 111 7.22 8.81 9.81
CA LEU A 111 7.65 8.17 11.07
C LEU A 111 9.15 7.83 11.04
N THR A 112 9.61 7.22 9.94
CA THR A 112 11.02 6.83 9.76
C THR A 112 11.93 8.05 9.81
N LEU A 113 11.55 9.13 9.15
CA LEU A 113 12.34 10.36 9.08
C LEU A 113 12.35 11.13 10.40
N LEU A 114 11.22 11.21 11.11
CA LEU A 114 11.18 11.81 12.45
C LEU A 114 12.06 11.06 13.47
N ARG A 115 12.16 9.74 13.34
CA ARG A 115 13.07 8.91 14.16
C ARG A 115 14.53 9.02 13.75
N ARG A 116 14.84 9.62 12.58
CA ARG A 116 16.19 9.71 11.99
C ARG A 116 16.54 11.12 11.55
N PRO A 117 16.85 12.02 12.51
CA PRO A 117 17.09 13.43 12.21
C PRO A 117 18.22 13.66 11.18
N ALA A 118 19.21 12.76 11.12
CA ALA A 118 20.28 12.87 10.13
C ALA A 118 19.77 12.62 8.71
N ALA A 119 18.98 11.56 8.49
CA ALA A 119 18.37 11.28 7.19
C ALA A 119 17.35 12.36 6.80
N PHE A 120 16.59 12.88 7.78
CA PHE A 120 15.67 14.00 7.56
C PHE A 120 16.41 15.22 7.01
N ARG A 121 17.50 15.66 7.69
CA ARG A 121 18.33 16.78 7.22
C ARG A 121 18.94 16.51 5.84
N GLN A 122 19.50 15.32 5.63
CA GLN A 122 20.06 14.93 4.35
C GLN A 122 19.05 15.11 3.20
N LEU A 123 17.79 14.67 3.37
CA LEU A 123 16.75 14.83 2.35
C LEU A 123 16.26 16.26 2.19
N ARG A 124 16.42 17.10 3.21
CA ARG A 124 16.14 18.54 3.13
C ARG A 124 17.22 19.28 2.34
N GLU A 125 18.48 18.93 2.56
CA GLU A 125 19.64 19.51 1.91
C GLU A 125 19.83 18.98 0.48
N HIS A 126 19.45 17.71 0.25
CA HIS A 126 19.62 16.97 -1.00
C HIS A 126 18.27 16.39 -1.49
N PRO A 127 17.33 17.25 -1.97
CA PRO A 127 15.99 16.79 -2.41
C PRO A 127 16.03 15.87 -3.64
N GLU A 128 17.13 15.82 -4.38
CA GLU A 128 17.38 14.88 -5.46
C GLU A 128 17.48 13.42 -4.99
N LEU A 129 17.75 13.18 -3.71
CA LEU A 129 17.75 11.83 -3.11
C LEU A 129 16.35 11.26 -2.86
N MET A 130 15.29 12.06 -2.99
CA MET A 130 13.92 11.63 -2.67
C MET A 130 13.49 10.37 -3.42
N PRO A 131 13.79 10.16 -4.72
CA PRO A 131 13.46 8.91 -5.38
C PRO A 131 14.11 7.69 -4.70
N GLY A 132 15.41 7.75 -4.41
CA GLY A 132 16.14 6.69 -3.68
C GLY A 132 15.62 6.48 -2.27
N ALA A 133 15.26 7.55 -1.57
CA ALA A 133 14.67 7.48 -0.24
C ALA A 133 13.31 6.74 -0.23
N VAL A 134 12.48 6.92 -1.27
CA VAL A 134 11.21 6.19 -1.40
C VAL A 134 11.45 4.70 -1.63
N GLU A 135 12.42 4.31 -2.47
CA GLU A 135 12.80 2.90 -2.62
C GLU A 135 13.34 2.33 -1.30
N GLU A 136 14.15 3.10 -0.57
CA GLU A 136 14.67 2.67 0.73
C GLU A 136 13.57 2.56 1.80
N LEU A 137 12.54 3.41 1.77
CA LEU A 137 11.35 3.26 2.63
C LEU A 137 10.60 1.98 2.30
N LEU A 138 10.41 1.67 1.03
CA LEU A 138 9.77 0.43 0.56
C LEU A 138 10.54 -0.83 0.97
N ARG A 139 11.86 -0.74 1.08
CA ARG A 139 12.70 -1.81 1.64
C ARG A 139 12.61 -1.85 3.16
N TYR A 140 12.82 -0.69 3.80
CA TYR A 140 13.08 -0.57 5.23
C TYR A 140 11.81 -0.72 6.08
N GLU A 141 10.71 -0.07 5.69
CA GLU A 141 9.40 -0.10 6.35
C GLU A 141 8.29 -0.28 5.30
N PRO A 142 8.25 -1.44 4.60
CA PRO A 142 7.27 -1.66 3.55
C PRO A 142 5.85 -1.63 4.12
N PRO A 143 4.87 -1.07 3.40
CA PRO A 143 3.47 -1.14 3.79
C PRO A 143 2.91 -2.56 3.83
N VAL A 144 3.41 -3.44 2.93
CA VAL A 144 3.01 -4.84 2.85
C VAL A 144 4.12 -5.72 3.39
N HIS A 145 3.86 -6.37 4.52
CA HIS A 145 4.83 -7.25 5.19
C HIS A 145 4.71 -8.69 4.73
N LEU A 146 3.50 -9.16 4.52
CA LEU A 146 3.20 -10.55 4.19
C LEU A 146 2.35 -10.62 2.92
N LEU A 147 2.61 -11.63 2.10
CA LEU A 147 1.69 -12.08 1.05
C LEU A 147 1.15 -13.46 1.46
N PRO A 148 -0.05 -13.53 2.01
CA PRO A 148 -0.70 -14.79 2.34
C PRO A 148 -1.23 -15.48 1.10
N GLN A 149 -1.52 -16.78 1.23
CA GLN A 149 -2.27 -17.56 0.26
C GLN A 149 -1.60 -17.65 -1.13
N ARG A 150 -0.30 -17.94 -1.15
CA ARG A 150 0.36 -18.44 -2.36
C ARG A 150 0.31 -19.95 -2.36
N THR A 151 -0.13 -20.54 -3.47
CA THR A 151 -0.24 -21.99 -3.61
C THR A 151 0.60 -22.40 -4.81
N PRO A 152 1.64 -23.22 -4.62
CA PRO A 152 2.45 -23.70 -5.74
C PRO A 152 1.65 -24.67 -6.62
N LEU A 153 1.79 -24.51 -7.94
CA LEU A 153 1.13 -25.36 -8.94
C LEU A 153 1.93 -26.62 -9.27
N ALA A 154 3.16 -26.70 -8.78
CA ALA A 154 4.05 -27.87 -8.85
C ALA A 154 4.86 -27.89 -7.56
N ASP A 155 5.57 -28.99 -7.29
CA ASP A 155 6.54 -29.04 -6.22
C ASP A 155 7.64 -27.99 -6.45
N VAL A 156 8.01 -27.27 -5.41
CA VAL A 156 9.02 -26.19 -5.48
C VAL A 156 10.12 -26.50 -4.46
N GLU A 157 11.37 -26.53 -4.93
CA GLU A 157 12.51 -26.66 -4.06
C GLU A 157 12.99 -25.25 -3.62
N VAL A 158 13.11 -25.07 -2.31
CA VAL A 158 13.66 -23.85 -1.70
C VAL A 158 14.78 -24.27 -0.75
N SER A 159 16.02 -24.00 -1.13
CA SER A 159 17.20 -24.54 -0.45
C SER A 159 17.10 -26.09 -0.35
N ASP A 160 17.12 -26.64 0.86
CA ASP A 160 17.07 -28.08 1.10
C ASP A 160 15.65 -28.60 1.42
N VAL A 161 14.61 -27.80 1.13
CA VAL A 161 13.22 -28.13 1.45
C VAL A 161 12.37 -28.17 0.19
N THR A 162 11.72 -29.30 -0.06
CA THR A 162 10.70 -29.44 -1.10
C THR A 162 9.35 -29.01 -0.53
N ILE A 163 8.74 -28.00 -1.14
CA ILE A 163 7.38 -27.54 -0.83
C ILE A 163 6.44 -28.23 -1.82
N PRO A 164 5.53 -29.11 -1.35
CA PRO A 164 4.64 -29.84 -2.24
C PRO A 164 3.64 -28.94 -2.95
N ARG A 165 3.24 -29.33 -4.13
CA ARG A 165 2.11 -28.74 -4.86
C ARG A 165 0.88 -28.67 -3.96
N GLY A 166 0.18 -27.53 -4.03
CA GLY A 166 -1.09 -27.31 -3.34
C GLY A 166 -0.95 -26.86 -1.87
N VAL A 167 0.25 -26.86 -1.30
CA VAL A 167 0.47 -26.38 0.07
C VAL A 167 0.40 -24.85 0.11
N PRO A 168 -0.46 -24.25 0.96
CA PRO A 168 -0.53 -22.80 1.06
C PRO A 168 0.73 -22.23 1.73
N LEU A 169 1.26 -21.15 1.16
CA LEU A 169 2.45 -20.45 1.60
C LEU A 169 2.12 -19.03 2.04
N ILE A 170 2.90 -18.54 2.98
CA ILE A 170 2.97 -17.12 3.34
C ILE A 170 4.37 -16.61 2.98
N LEU A 171 4.45 -15.61 2.11
CA LEU A 171 5.71 -14.97 1.77
C LEU A 171 5.95 -13.77 2.70
N VAL A 172 7.05 -13.80 3.45
CA VAL A 172 7.41 -12.73 4.41
C VAL A 172 8.32 -11.73 3.70
N LEU A 173 7.73 -10.80 2.94
CA LEU A 173 8.45 -9.81 2.13
C LEU A 173 9.35 -8.91 2.99
N ALA A 174 8.85 -8.48 4.14
CA ALA A 174 9.59 -7.62 5.05
C ALA A 174 10.89 -8.29 5.56
N SER A 175 10.88 -9.60 5.76
CA SER A 175 12.08 -10.36 6.13
C SER A 175 13.09 -10.41 4.98
N GLY A 176 12.62 -10.68 3.75
CA GLY A 176 13.48 -10.67 2.56
C GLY A 176 14.15 -9.31 2.33
N ASN A 177 13.45 -8.22 2.62
CA ASN A 177 13.98 -6.85 2.53
C ASN A 177 15.06 -6.53 3.59
N ARG A 178 15.22 -7.38 4.60
CA ARG A 178 16.21 -7.27 5.68
C ARG A 178 17.24 -8.39 5.67
N ASP A 179 17.27 -9.23 4.64
CA ASP A 179 18.23 -10.33 4.55
C ASP A 179 19.68 -9.78 4.38
N PRO A 180 20.58 -10.07 5.34
CA PRO A 180 21.96 -9.60 5.26
C PRO A 180 22.78 -10.26 4.15
N ARG A 181 22.30 -11.36 3.57
CA ARG A 181 22.90 -11.99 2.38
C ARG A 181 22.61 -11.19 1.11
N ARG A 182 21.58 -10.34 1.14
CA ARG A 182 21.14 -9.52 -0.02
C ARG A 182 21.46 -8.04 0.17
N PHE A 183 21.40 -7.53 1.39
CA PHE A 183 21.56 -6.10 1.68
C PHE A 183 22.66 -5.87 2.70
N ASP A 184 23.66 -5.07 2.36
CA ASP A 184 24.64 -4.60 3.32
C ASP A 184 24.00 -3.70 4.36
N HIS A 185 24.29 -3.96 5.65
CA HIS A 185 23.70 -3.22 6.76
C HIS A 185 22.18 -3.08 6.64
N PRO A 186 21.40 -4.21 6.59
CA PRO A 186 19.98 -4.20 6.25
C PRO A 186 19.13 -3.37 7.23
N ASP A 187 19.58 -3.22 8.48
CA ASP A 187 18.91 -2.45 9.51
C ASP A 187 19.27 -0.96 9.52
N ARG A 188 20.15 -0.52 8.64
CA ARG A 188 20.43 0.88 8.41
C ARG A 188 19.51 1.42 7.32
N PHE A 189 18.80 2.50 7.63
CA PHE A 189 18.07 3.31 6.64
C PHE A 189 19.07 4.23 5.93
N ASP A 190 19.18 4.11 4.63
CA ASP A 190 20.12 4.87 3.80
C ASP A 190 19.43 5.42 2.54
N PRO A 191 19.03 6.71 2.54
CA PRO A 191 18.36 7.33 1.37
C PRO A 191 19.16 7.29 0.07
N ALA A 192 20.48 7.08 0.17
CA ALA A 192 21.39 7.01 -0.97
C ALA A 192 21.81 5.59 -1.37
N ARG A 193 21.12 4.56 -0.85
CA ARG A 193 21.42 3.16 -1.18
C ARG A 193 21.32 2.91 -2.68
N GLN A 194 22.41 2.43 -3.27
CA GLN A 194 22.51 2.22 -4.73
C GLN A 194 21.88 0.89 -5.16
N ASP A 195 22.22 -0.22 -4.49
CA ASP A 195 21.64 -1.53 -4.78
C ASP A 195 20.44 -1.77 -3.85
N ASN A 196 19.25 -1.53 -4.38
CA ASN A 196 18.01 -1.55 -3.62
C ASN A 196 16.89 -2.33 -4.33
N GLN A 197 17.19 -3.56 -4.77
CA GLN A 197 16.19 -4.46 -5.36
C GLN A 197 15.36 -5.12 -4.27
N HIS A 198 14.39 -4.40 -3.75
CA HIS A 198 13.52 -4.82 -2.67
C HIS A 198 12.23 -5.47 -3.16
N PHE A 199 11.52 -6.16 -2.27
CA PHE A 199 10.22 -6.77 -2.50
C PHE A 199 9.02 -5.89 -2.10
N GLY A 200 9.20 -4.59 -1.88
CA GLY A 200 8.12 -3.68 -1.48
C GLY A 200 6.96 -3.59 -2.48
N PHE A 201 7.23 -3.93 -3.74
CA PHE A 201 6.23 -4.07 -4.80
C PHE A 201 6.04 -5.52 -5.29
N GLY A 202 6.52 -6.50 -4.54
CA GLY A 202 6.52 -7.89 -4.96
C GLY A 202 7.53 -8.18 -6.07
N SER A 203 7.30 -9.23 -6.84
CA SER A 203 8.16 -9.65 -7.95
C SER A 203 7.41 -10.58 -8.92
N GLY A 204 7.97 -10.79 -10.12
CA GLY A 204 7.44 -11.69 -11.14
C GLY A 204 6.13 -11.21 -11.72
N VAL A 205 5.25 -12.14 -12.07
CA VAL A 205 3.96 -11.87 -12.72
C VAL A 205 2.98 -11.10 -11.83
N HIS A 206 3.22 -11.07 -10.54
CA HIS A 206 2.45 -10.31 -9.55
C HIS A 206 3.13 -9.01 -9.11
N ASN A 207 4.14 -8.53 -9.82
CA ASN A 207 4.72 -7.23 -9.52
C ASN A 207 3.63 -6.16 -9.54
N CYS A 208 3.69 -5.22 -8.60
CA CYS A 208 2.68 -4.16 -8.46
C CYS A 208 2.64 -3.29 -9.72
N PHE A 209 1.53 -3.32 -10.45
CA PHE A 209 1.38 -2.46 -11.63
C PHE A 209 1.17 -0.98 -11.25
N GLY A 210 0.67 -0.69 -10.03
CA GLY A 210 0.55 0.66 -9.47
C GLY A 210 1.87 1.26 -8.94
N ALA A 211 3.00 0.54 -9.04
CA ALA A 211 4.28 0.97 -8.52
C ALA A 211 4.75 2.36 -9.03
N PRO A 212 4.60 2.73 -10.32
CA PRO A 212 4.95 4.06 -10.79
C PRO A 212 4.15 5.17 -10.11
N LEU A 213 2.84 4.96 -9.93
CA LEU A 213 1.97 5.92 -9.26
C LEU A 213 2.32 6.05 -7.77
N ALA A 214 2.48 4.93 -7.07
CA ALA A 214 2.81 4.92 -5.65
C ALA A 214 4.15 5.63 -5.35
N ARG A 215 5.15 5.43 -6.23
CA ARG A 215 6.43 6.15 -6.16
C ARG A 215 6.25 7.65 -6.30
N LEU A 216 5.49 8.07 -7.29
CA LEU A 216 5.23 9.50 -7.53
C LEU A 216 4.47 10.14 -6.37
N GLU A 217 3.41 9.49 -5.89
CA GLU A 217 2.63 9.97 -4.75
C GLU A 217 3.49 10.12 -3.48
N ALA A 218 4.28 9.10 -3.15
CA ALA A 218 5.16 9.13 -1.99
C ALA A 218 6.22 10.22 -2.09
N GLN A 219 6.86 10.37 -3.25
CA GLN A 219 7.86 11.43 -3.48
C GLN A 219 7.25 12.82 -3.31
N LEU A 220 6.10 13.07 -3.92
CA LEU A 220 5.44 14.38 -3.85
C LEU A 220 4.94 14.67 -2.43
N ALA A 221 4.34 13.69 -1.77
CA ALA A 221 3.83 13.84 -0.41
C ALA A 221 4.96 14.11 0.59
N LEU A 222 6.06 13.36 0.53
CA LEU A 222 7.19 13.54 1.42
C LEU A 222 7.91 14.86 1.16
N ARG A 223 8.13 15.26 -0.11
CA ARG A 223 8.67 16.59 -0.45
C ARG A 223 7.82 17.72 0.12
N ALA A 224 6.49 17.58 0.06
CA ALA A 224 5.59 18.59 0.61
C ALA A 224 5.52 18.57 2.14
N ALA A 225 5.68 17.39 2.76
CA ALA A 225 5.61 17.23 4.21
C ALA A 225 6.88 17.73 4.92
N LEU A 226 8.08 17.39 4.42
CA LEU A 226 9.35 17.67 5.10
C LEU A 226 9.51 19.12 5.58
N PRO A 227 9.25 20.17 4.77
CA PRO A 227 9.35 21.54 5.25
C PRO A 227 8.33 21.89 6.33
N ARG A 228 7.18 21.20 6.35
CA ARG A 228 6.07 21.49 7.28
C ARG A 228 6.26 20.82 8.65
N ILE A 229 6.97 19.69 8.67
CA ILE A 229 7.22 18.93 9.90
C ILE A 229 8.62 19.18 10.48
N GLU A 230 9.39 20.10 9.92
CA GLU A 230 10.66 20.52 10.48
C GLU A 230 10.47 21.13 11.87
N GLY A 231 11.25 20.68 12.85
CA GLY A 231 11.09 21.09 14.25
C GLY A 231 9.91 20.42 14.98
N PHE A 232 9.33 19.37 14.39
CA PHE A 232 8.36 18.54 15.08
C PHE A 232 8.99 17.23 15.59
N GLN A 233 8.39 16.69 16.64
CA GLN A 233 8.73 15.40 17.23
C GLN A 233 7.48 14.54 17.39
N LEU A 234 7.69 13.23 17.57
CA LEU A 234 6.60 12.31 17.91
C LEU A 234 6.14 12.57 19.36
N THR A 235 4.83 12.62 19.59
CA THR A 235 4.28 12.68 20.96
C THR A 235 4.17 11.30 21.59
N GLU A 236 4.19 10.25 20.78
CA GLU A 236 4.10 8.85 21.18
C GLU A 236 5.00 8.00 20.27
N ASP A 237 5.95 7.26 20.88
CA ASP A 237 6.87 6.37 20.17
C ASP A 237 7.09 5.06 20.97
N PRO A 238 6.65 3.88 20.45
CA PRO A 238 6.04 3.68 19.14
C PRO A 238 4.60 4.19 19.05
N PRO A 239 4.17 4.70 17.88
CA PRO A 239 2.78 5.04 17.68
C PRO A 239 1.91 3.77 17.67
N PRO A 240 0.59 3.87 17.94
CA PRO A 240 -0.28 2.72 17.87
C PRO A 240 -0.41 2.22 16.44
N TYR A 241 0.01 0.99 16.20
CA TYR A 241 -0.09 0.33 14.91
C TYR A 241 -1.46 -0.31 14.69
N ARG A 242 -1.83 -0.49 13.42
CA ARG A 242 -2.97 -1.34 13.04
C ARG A 242 -2.66 -2.80 13.40
N ARG A 243 -3.69 -3.55 13.77
CA ARG A 243 -3.56 -4.96 14.15
C ARG A 243 -3.64 -5.87 12.92
N SER A 244 -2.80 -5.60 11.93
CA SER A 244 -2.71 -6.44 10.74
C SER A 244 -1.27 -6.90 10.54
N PRO A 245 -1.02 -8.20 10.42
CA PRO A 245 0.31 -8.70 10.07
C PRO A 245 0.63 -8.50 8.58
N ILE A 246 -0.39 -8.28 7.74
CA ILE A 246 -0.25 -8.10 6.29
C ILE A 246 0.14 -6.67 5.97
N LEU A 247 -0.63 -5.70 6.48
CA LEU A 247 -0.44 -4.28 6.25
C LEU A 247 0.10 -3.59 7.49
N ARG A 248 1.27 -2.94 7.35
CA ARG A 248 1.90 -2.23 8.44
C ARG A 248 1.84 -0.72 8.24
N GLY A 249 1.24 -0.05 9.21
CA GLY A 249 1.19 1.40 9.30
C GLY A 249 0.60 1.83 10.64
N PRO A 250 0.93 3.04 11.13
CA PRO A 250 0.31 3.61 12.32
C PRO A 250 -1.18 3.87 12.07
N ARG A 251 -2.01 3.69 13.10
CA ARG A 251 -3.41 4.13 13.08
C ARG A 251 -3.52 5.65 12.97
N HIS A 252 -2.62 6.34 13.65
CA HIS A 252 -2.41 7.78 13.60
C HIS A 252 -0.97 8.08 13.97
N LEU A 253 -0.46 9.18 13.48
CA LEU A 253 0.86 9.69 13.81
C LEU A 253 0.69 11.08 14.42
N ARG A 254 0.83 11.17 15.74
CA ARG A 254 0.72 12.44 16.47
C ARG A 254 2.10 13.06 16.58
N ILE A 255 2.17 14.32 16.20
CA ILE A 255 3.40 15.12 16.26
C ILE A 255 3.12 16.44 16.94
N GLU A 256 4.12 16.97 17.62
CA GLU A 256 4.07 18.30 18.23
C GLU A 256 5.31 19.09 17.85
N ARG A 257 5.21 20.39 17.90
CA ARG A 257 6.36 21.27 17.66
C ARG A 257 7.30 21.21 18.86
N VAL A 258 8.59 20.99 18.60
CA VAL A 258 9.61 21.11 19.65
C VAL A 258 9.61 22.56 20.13
N SER A 259 9.23 22.76 21.38
CA SER A 259 9.38 24.08 22.03
C SER A 259 10.88 24.38 22.09
N GLY A 260 11.30 25.42 21.42
CA GLY A 260 12.68 25.90 21.57
C GLY A 260 13.00 26.23 23.02
N PRO A 261 14.27 26.19 23.42
CA PRO A 261 14.70 26.60 24.74
C PRO A 261 14.39 28.07 25.00
#